data_cb7741e09805ead2f521b052b152e55b
#
_entry.id   cb7741e09805ead2f521b052b152e55b
#
_cell.length_a   1.000
_cell.length_b   1.000
_cell.length_c   1.000
_cell.angle_alpha   90.00
_cell.angle_beta   90.00
_cell.angle_gamma   90.00
#
_symmetry.space_group_name_H-M   'P 1'
#
loop_
_entity.id
_entity.type
_entity.pdbx_description
1 polymer ?
#
loop_
_entity_poly.entity_id
_entity_poly.type
_entity_poly.pdbx_seq_one_letter_code
_entity_poly.pdbx_strand_id
1 'polypeptide(L)'
;MMKKATDKELSVLQKHEVKTNWREKAQWRRENRRWLRYSGFIALTVIHRLEELKMSQKDLAEKMKCSPQYVSKLLKGSENLTLDTISKLEECLDLNLVRNALSQVDGYEYRESALRFVAEPDSPLYGSKNQEEQ
;
A
#
# COMPACT_ATOMS: atom_id res chain seq x y z
N MET A 1 -37.97 -4.44 38.97
CA MET A 1 -36.73 -4.38 39.77
C MET A 1 -35.55 -4.78 38.90
N MET A 2 -34.64 -3.88 38.71
CA MET A 2 -33.40 -4.19 37.99
C MET A 2 -32.50 -5.04 38.88
N LYS A 3 -32.14 -6.23 38.43
CA LYS A 3 -31.07 -7.02 39.08
C LYS A 3 -29.74 -6.29 38.95
N LYS A 4 -29.05 -6.08 40.05
CA LYS A 4 -27.67 -5.63 40.01
C LYS A 4 -26.82 -6.73 39.35
N ALA A 5 -26.04 -6.35 38.38
CA ALA A 5 -25.08 -7.27 37.75
C ALA A 5 -24.14 -7.85 38.81
N THR A 6 -23.89 -9.15 38.75
CA THR A 6 -22.93 -9.80 39.64
C THR A 6 -21.50 -9.39 39.28
N ASP A 7 -20.59 -9.44 40.26
CA ASP A 7 -19.20 -9.11 40.05
C ASP A 7 -18.58 -9.93 38.91
N LYS A 8 -19.08 -11.15 38.69
CA LYS A 8 -18.66 -12.01 37.59
C LYS A 8 -19.11 -11.49 36.22
N GLU A 9 -20.33 -10.97 36.15
CA GLU A 9 -20.86 -10.36 34.91
C GLU A 9 -20.15 -9.06 34.60
N LEU A 10 -19.88 -8.24 35.62
CA LEU A 10 -19.07 -7.02 35.46
C LEU A 10 -17.65 -7.31 35.01
N SER A 11 -17.03 -8.37 35.52
CA SER A 11 -15.68 -8.74 35.10
C SER A 11 -15.61 -9.25 33.66
N VAL A 12 -16.68 -9.91 33.20
CA VAL A 12 -16.79 -10.36 31.81
C VAL A 12 -17.01 -9.18 30.87
N LEU A 13 -17.84 -8.22 31.26
CA LEU A 13 -18.07 -7.00 30.50
C LEU A 13 -16.80 -6.14 30.40
N GLN A 14 -16.08 -5.99 31.50
CA GLN A 14 -14.79 -5.27 31.50
C GLN A 14 -13.74 -5.96 30.62
N LYS A 15 -13.67 -7.29 30.67
CA LYS A 15 -12.80 -8.05 29.78
C LYS A 15 -13.19 -7.90 28.30
N HIS A 16 -14.48 -7.78 28.05
CA HIS A 16 -14.99 -7.58 26.70
C HIS A 16 -14.72 -6.15 26.19
N GLU A 17 -14.84 -5.14 27.03
CA GLU A 17 -14.48 -3.76 26.71
C GLU A 17 -12.99 -3.61 26.42
N VAL A 18 -12.13 -4.24 27.20
CA VAL A 18 -10.68 -4.22 26.98
C VAL A 18 -10.27 -4.92 25.67
N LYS A 19 -11.02 -5.95 25.25
CA LYS A 19 -10.74 -6.66 24.00
C LYS A 19 -11.24 -5.94 22.76
N THR A 20 -12.19 -5.04 22.86
CA THR A 20 -12.84 -4.49 21.68
C THR A 20 -12.21 -3.24 21.11
N ASN A 21 -11.43 -2.45 21.86
CA ASN A 21 -10.71 -1.25 21.38
C ASN A 21 -11.22 -0.65 20.06
N TRP A 22 -12.53 -0.85 19.79
CA TRP A 22 -13.13 -0.53 18.51
C TRP A 22 -13.16 0.98 18.23
N ARG A 23 -13.25 1.79 19.29
CA ARG A 23 -13.23 3.26 19.17
C ARG A 23 -11.87 3.76 18.74
N GLU A 24 -10.82 3.25 19.36
CA GLU A 24 -9.45 3.57 19.02
C GLU A 24 -9.10 3.11 17.60
N LYS A 25 -9.51 1.91 17.24
CA LYS A 25 -9.34 1.38 15.88
C LYS A 25 -10.13 2.19 14.85
N ALA A 26 -11.34 2.60 15.18
CA ALA A 26 -12.17 3.43 14.30
C ALA A 26 -11.57 4.82 14.13
N GLN A 27 -11.06 5.42 15.20
CA GLN A 27 -10.36 6.71 15.15
C GLN A 27 -9.09 6.61 14.32
N TRP A 28 -8.28 5.61 14.57
CA TRP A 28 -7.06 5.35 13.81
C TRP A 28 -7.34 5.20 12.31
N ARG A 29 -8.38 4.45 11.94
CA ARG A 29 -8.78 4.31 10.54
C ARG A 29 -9.22 5.64 9.91
N ARG A 30 -9.91 6.48 10.65
CA ARG A 30 -10.31 7.82 10.18
C ARG A 30 -9.11 8.70 9.93
N GLU A 31 -8.15 8.70 10.84
CA GLU A 31 -6.89 9.47 10.72
C GLU A 31 -6.01 8.98 9.58
N ASN A 32 -6.02 7.68 9.32
CA ASN A 32 -5.19 7.04 8.30
C ASN A 32 -5.96 6.68 7.02
N ARG A 33 -7.17 7.16 6.88
CA ARG A 33 -8.10 6.81 5.80
C ARG A 33 -7.51 6.97 4.40
N ARG A 34 -6.69 7.97 4.19
CA ARG A 34 -6.16 8.32 2.88
C ARG A 34 -5.21 7.24 2.35
N TRP A 35 -4.21 6.90 3.11
CA TRP A 35 -3.26 5.87 2.68
C TRP A 35 -3.83 4.45 2.77
N LEU A 36 -4.74 4.18 3.72
CA LEU A 36 -5.45 2.90 3.79
C LEU A 36 -6.27 2.63 2.52
N ARG A 37 -6.84 3.67 1.94
CA ARG A 37 -7.56 3.57 0.68
C ARG A 37 -6.62 3.16 -0.46
N TYR A 38 -5.42 3.72 -0.52
CA TYR A 38 -4.41 3.32 -1.49
C TYR A 38 -3.99 1.86 -1.31
N SER A 39 -3.70 1.46 -0.06
CA SER A 39 -3.35 0.08 0.26
C SER A 39 -4.45 -0.92 -0.14
N GLY A 40 -5.71 -0.57 0.12
CA GLY A 40 -6.87 -1.38 -0.29
C GLY A 40 -6.98 -1.52 -1.80
N PHE A 41 -6.81 -0.46 -2.56
CA PHE A 41 -6.83 -0.51 -4.03
C PHE A 41 -5.68 -1.33 -4.60
N ILE A 42 -4.49 -1.20 -4.05
CA ILE A 42 -3.33 -1.99 -4.46
C ILE A 42 -3.60 -3.48 -4.20
N ALA A 43 -4.12 -3.82 -3.01
CA ALA A 43 -4.46 -5.19 -2.66
C ALA A 43 -5.47 -5.80 -3.64
N LEU A 44 -6.56 -5.08 -3.95
CA LEU A 44 -7.56 -5.53 -4.92
C LEU A 44 -6.96 -5.73 -6.31
N THR A 45 -6.17 -4.80 -6.78
CA THR A 45 -5.51 -4.88 -8.09
C THR A 45 -4.58 -6.10 -8.17
N VAL A 46 -3.81 -6.34 -7.10
CA VAL A 46 -2.92 -7.50 -7.01
C VAL A 46 -3.72 -8.81 -7.00
N ILE A 47 -4.81 -8.88 -6.24
CA ILE A 47 -5.69 -10.06 -6.19
C ILE A 47 -6.23 -10.38 -7.58
N HIS A 48 -6.76 -9.39 -8.30
CA HIS A 48 -7.26 -9.56 -9.65
C HIS A 48 -6.17 -10.04 -10.60
N ARG A 49 -4.98 -9.48 -10.50
CA ARG A 49 -3.86 -9.89 -11.35
C ARG A 49 -3.41 -11.31 -11.07
N LEU A 50 -3.39 -11.74 -9.82
CA LEU A 50 -3.08 -13.12 -9.44
C LEU A 50 -4.11 -14.10 -10.04
N GLU A 51 -5.39 -13.74 -10.04
CA GLU A 51 -6.44 -14.54 -10.66
C GLU A 51 -6.24 -14.65 -12.18
N GLU A 52 -5.94 -13.55 -12.85
CA GLU A 52 -5.65 -13.53 -14.30
C GLU A 52 -4.45 -14.42 -14.66
N LEU A 53 -3.41 -14.37 -13.87
CA LEU A 53 -2.18 -15.14 -14.07
C LEU A 53 -2.27 -16.57 -13.53
N LYS A 54 -3.35 -16.93 -12.83
CA LYS A 54 -3.50 -18.20 -12.12
C LYS A 54 -2.34 -18.47 -11.15
N MET A 55 -1.90 -17.44 -10.49
CA MET A 55 -0.78 -17.45 -9.57
C MET A 55 -1.28 -17.48 -8.13
N SER A 56 -0.66 -18.32 -7.29
CA SER A 56 -0.97 -18.38 -5.86
C SER A 56 -0.20 -17.30 -5.08
N GLN A 57 -0.63 -17.05 -3.84
CA GLN A 57 0.09 -16.17 -2.93
C GLN A 57 1.51 -16.67 -2.65
N LYS A 58 1.68 -17.97 -2.58
CA LYS A 58 2.99 -18.60 -2.41
C LYS A 58 3.91 -18.32 -3.60
N ASP A 59 3.38 -18.43 -4.81
CA ASP A 59 4.14 -18.13 -6.04
C ASP A 59 4.57 -16.66 -6.08
N LEU A 60 3.68 -15.76 -5.67
CA LEU A 60 4.01 -14.33 -5.56
C LEU A 60 5.11 -14.10 -4.52
N ALA A 61 5.01 -14.75 -3.36
CA ALA A 61 6.02 -14.64 -2.32
C ALA A 61 7.40 -15.10 -2.80
N GLU A 62 7.46 -16.17 -3.56
CA GLU A 62 8.71 -16.66 -4.17
C GLU A 62 9.30 -15.65 -5.16
N LYS A 63 8.46 -15.07 -6.02
CA LYS A 63 8.89 -14.04 -6.97
C LYS A 63 9.38 -12.77 -6.29
N MET A 64 8.72 -12.35 -5.24
CA MET A 64 9.09 -11.16 -4.47
C MET A 64 10.23 -11.41 -3.48
N LYS A 65 10.64 -12.66 -3.29
CA LYS A 65 11.63 -13.07 -2.29
C LYS A 65 11.24 -12.65 -0.87
N CYS A 66 9.98 -12.84 -0.52
CA CYS A 66 9.44 -12.56 0.80
C CYS A 66 8.66 -13.76 1.33
N SER A 67 8.19 -13.67 2.58
CA SER A 67 7.41 -14.76 3.19
C SER A 67 5.97 -14.78 2.67
N PRO A 68 5.34 -15.97 2.58
CA PRO A 68 3.92 -16.06 2.24
C PRO A 68 3.01 -15.33 3.24
N GLN A 69 3.41 -15.26 4.51
CA GLN A 69 2.70 -14.50 5.54
C GLN A 69 2.67 -13.01 5.23
N TYR A 70 3.77 -12.46 4.72
CA TYR A 70 3.83 -11.06 4.32
C TYR A 70 2.89 -10.77 3.14
N VAL A 71 2.86 -11.64 2.14
CA VAL A 71 1.92 -11.52 1.01
C VAL A 71 0.48 -11.58 1.49
N SER A 72 0.15 -12.53 2.37
CA SER A 72 -1.18 -12.62 2.97
C SER A 72 -1.58 -11.34 3.70
N LYS A 73 -0.66 -10.76 4.45
CA LYS A 73 -0.85 -9.51 5.19
C LYS A 73 -1.06 -8.32 4.24
N LEU A 74 -0.27 -8.23 3.18
CA LEU A 74 -0.36 -7.22 2.14
C LEU A 74 -1.74 -7.26 1.45
N LEU A 75 -2.24 -8.45 1.13
CA LEU A 75 -3.51 -8.63 0.45
C LEU A 75 -4.74 -8.33 1.31
N LYS A 76 -4.58 -8.17 2.62
CA LYS A 76 -5.65 -7.66 3.49
C LYS A 76 -5.95 -6.18 3.28
N GLY A 77 -5.07 -5.45 2.61
CA GLY A 77 -5.30 -4.05 2.23
C GLY A 77 -5.15 -3.03 3.35
N SER A 78 -4.47 -3.38 4.43
CA SER A 78 -4.23 -2.49 5.58
C SER A 78 -2.75 -2.27 5.89
N GLU A 79 -1.84 -2.73 5.03
CA GLU A 79 -0.41 -2.51 5.19
C GLU A 79 0.03 -1.17 4.63
N ASN A 80 0.91 -0.50 5.35
CA ASN A 80 1.61 0.67 4.85
C ASN A 80 2.76 0.21 3.96
N LEU A 81 2.49 0.17 2.66
CA LEU A 81 3.43 -0.33 1.67
C LEU A 81 4.53 0.70 1.38
N THR A 82 5.76 0.23 1.35
CA THR A 82 6.88 1.05 0.89
C THR A 82 6.88 1.13 -0.63
N LEU A 83 7.50 2.16 -1.18
CA LEU A 83 7.68 2.29 -2.63
C LEU A 83 8.49 1.13 -3.20
N ASP A 84 9.45 0.59 -2.45
CA ASP A 84 10.20 -0.60 -2.83
C ASP A 84 9.27 -1.81 -3.01
N THR A 85 8.37 -2.04 -2.07
CA THR A 85 7.40 -3.14 -2.16
C THR A 85 6.45 -2.95 -3.35
N ILE A 86 5.95 -1.73 -3.56
CA ILE A 86 5.07 -1.42 -4.70
C ILE A 86 5.81 -1.67 -6.02
N SER A 87 7.05 -1.23 -6.12
CA SER A 87 7.88 -1.44 -7.31
C SER A 87 8.10 -2.93 -7.59
N LYS A 88 8.36 -3.73 -6.58
CA LYS A 88 8.48 -5.19 -6.72
C LYS A 88 7.20 -5.85 -7.20
N LEU A 89 6.05 -5.39 -6.68
CA LEU A 89 4.75 -5.88 -7.16
C LEU A 89 4.53 -5.55 -8.63
N GLU A 90 4.84 -4.34 -9.05
CA GLU A 90 4.74 -3.91 -10.44
C GLU A 90 5.60 -4.77 -11.36
N GLU A 91 6.83 -5.01 -10.96
CA GLU A 91 7.79 -5.82 -11.72
C GLU A 91 7.37 -7.30 -11.80
N CYS A 92 7.00 -7.90 -10.66
CA CYS A 92 6.64 -9.32 -10.60
C CYS A 92 5.34 -9.65 -11.33
N LEU A 93 4.41 -8.71 -11.38
CA LEU A 93 3.05 -8.93 -11.92
C LEU A 93 2.79 -8.19 -13.22
N ASP A 94 3.75 -7.44 -13.71
CA ASP A 94 3.61 -6.57 -14.89
C ASP A 94 2.38 -5.65 -14.76
N LEU A 95 2.39 -4.84 -13.70
CA LEU A 95 1.33 -3.90 -13.35
C LEU A 95 1.86 -2.48 -13.26
N ASN A 96 0.96 -1.52 -13.40
CA ASN A 96 1.20 -0.11 -13.07
C ASN A 96 0.30 0.28 -11.90
N LEU A 97 0.84 0.24 -10.69
CA LEU A 97 0.11 0.58 -9.47
C LEU A 97 0.18 2.06 -9.14
N VAL A 98 1.34 2.68 -9.36
CA VAL A 98 1.53 4.11 -9.12
C VAL A 98 1.39 4.87 -10.43
N ARG A 99 0.36 5.71 -10.48
CA ARG A 99 0.11 6.61 -11.61
C ARG A 99 0.26 8.05 -11.15
N ASN A 100 1.00 8.84 -11.89
CA ASN A 100 1.10 10.27 -11.69
C ASN A 100 0.28 11.04 -12.74
N ALA A 101 0.21 12.34 -12.61
CA ALA A 101 -0.52 13.19 -13.54
C ALA A 101 -0.03 13.04 -15.00
N LEU A 102 1.26 12.77 -15.19
CA LEU A 102 1.86 12.58 -16.51
C LEU A 102 1.44 11.27 -17.17
N SER A 103 1.08 10.26 -16.39
CA SER A 103 0.65 8.96 -16.93
C SER A 103 -0.73 8.99 -17.57
N GLN A 104 -1.46 10.10 -17.43
CA GLN A 104 -2.76 10.29 -18.06
C GLN A 104 -2.66 11.02 -19.41
N VAL A 105 -1.49 11.45 -19.78
CA VAL A 105 -1.25 12.13 -21.06
C VAL A 105 -0.80 11.10 -22.08
N ASP A 106 -1.46 11.09 -23.23
CA ASP A 106 -1.05 10.24 -24.35
C ASP A 106 0.36 10.62 -24.80
N GLY A 107 1.28 9.66 -24.77
CA GLY A 107 2.68 9.91 -25.13
C GLY A 107 3.66 9.48 -24.04
N TYR A 108 3.54 8.26 -23.63
CA TYR A 108 4.28 7.65 -22.51
C TYR A 108 5.78 7.60 -22.61
N GLU A 109 6.34 7.75 -23.78
CA GLU A 109 7.79 7.88 -24.00
C GLU A 109 8.37 9.03 -23.17
N TYR A 110 7.57 10.05 -22.95
CA TYR A 110 7.94 11.19 -22.12
C TYR A 110 8.11 10.83 -20.64
N ARG A 111 7.36 9.88 -20.16
CA ARG A 111 7.41 9.45 -18.75
C ARG A 111 8.71 8.75 -18.40
N GLU A 112 9.15 7.82 -19.23
CA GLU A 112 10.43 7.12 -19.00
C GLU A 112 11.61 8.07 -19.06
N SER A 113 11.59 8.99 -20.01
CA SER A 113 12.60 10.03 -20.11
C SER A 113 12.62 10.92 -18.86
N ALA A 114 11.46 11.35 -18.37
CA ALA A 114 11.36 12.18 -17.18
C ALA A 114 11.87 11.46 -15.92
N LEU A 115 11.56 10.18 -15.75
CA LEU A 115 12.06 9.37 -14.65
C LEU A 115 13.57 9.15 -14.73
N ARG A 116 14.11 8.98 -15.92
CA ARG A 116 15.53 8.85 -16.14
C ARG A 116 16.26 10.14 -15.73
N PHE A 117 15.72 11.31 -16.08
CA PHE A 117 16.28 12.60 -15.69
C PHE A 117 16.25 12.82 -14.17
N VAL A 118 15.22 12.39 -13.48
CA VAL A 118 15.13 12.49 -12.00
C VAL A 118 16.11 11.54 -11.32
N ALA A 119 16.34 10.36 -11.89
CA ALA A 119 17.24 9.35 -11.33
C ALA A 119 18.72 9.69 -11.53
N GLU A 120 19.08 10.53 -12.52
CA GLU A 120 20.45 10.93 -12.82
C GLU A 120 20.68 12.39 -12.37
N PRO A 121 21.37 12.60 -11.22
CA PRO A 121 21.60 13.97 -10.70
C PRO A 121 22.38 14.87 -11.66
N ASP A 122 23.22 14.30 -12.51
CA ASP A 122 24.02 15.03 -13.49
C ASP A 122 23.30 15.21 -14.83
N SER A 123 22.00 14.98 -14.87
CA SER A 123 21.21 15.17 -16.08
C SER A 123 21.10 16.64 -16.50
N PRO A 124 20.89 16.94 -17.78
CA PRO A 124 20.75 18.33 -18.26
C PRO A 124 19.69 19.16 -17.54
N LEU A 125 18.67 18.53 -16.97
CA LEU A 125 17.64 19.21 -16.18
C LEU A 125 18.19 19.82 -14.88
N TYR A 126 19.17 19.19 -14.26
CA TYR A 126 19.85 19.70 -13.07
C TYR A 126 20.97 20.68 -13.40
N GLY A 127 21.62 20.53 -14.56
CA GLY A 127 22.72 21.37 -15.00
C GLY A 127 22.30 22.69 -15.64
N SER A 128 21.07 22.83 -16.10
CA SER A 128 20.62 23.99 -16.89
C SER A 128 20.59 25.31 -16.11
N LYS A 129 20.53 25.27 -14.77
CA LYS A 129 20.55 26.49 -13.95
C LYS A 129 21.91 27.15 -13.84
N ASN A 130 22.98 26.40 -14.06
CA ASN A 130 24.33 26.93 -13.92
C ASN A 130 24.90 27.52 -15.23
N GLN A 131 24.21 27.32 -16.34
CA GLN A 131 24.65 27.84 -17.64
C GLN A 131 24.07 29.19 -18.00
N GLU A 132 23.00 29.61 -17.33
CA GLU A 132 22.36 30.92 -17.57
C GLU A 132 22.99 32.08 -16.80
N GLU A 133 23.85 31.80 -15.84
CA GLU A 133 24.56 32.83 -15.06
C GLU A 133 25.93 33.20 -15.60
N GLN A 134 26.30 32.71 -16.75
CA GLN A 134 27.49 33.08 -17.46
C GLN A 134 27.12 33.87 -18.73
#